data_412e3627a41769499701712e0ac2161f
#
_entry.id   412e3627a41769499701712e0ac2161f
#
_cell.length_a   1.000
_cell.length_b   1.000
_cell.length_c   1.000
_cell.angle_alpha   90.00
_cell.angle_beta   90.00
_cell.angle_gamma   90.00
#
_symmetry.space_group_name_H-M   'P 1'
#
loop_
_entity.id
_entity.type
_entity.pdbx_description
1 polymer ?
#
loop_
_entity_poly.entity_id
_entity_poly.type
_entity_poly.pdbx_seq_one_letter_code
_entity_poly.pdbx_strand_id
1 'polypeptide(L)'
;SNSIINVSNHYATDFESATKTFYVTVATKDSSHPYNGVGSSLGYNINGVFSPYLHLIPRNTYKFDQSDSSNSGHPLRFYLDASKSTAFTTGVTTSGTPGNSGAYTQIVVSDTTPSVLHYQCSAHANMGWAATTGTRNLTSFDTDDLSEGSSNLYHTTARVNSAIDSRVNASFINNLTIVADTATALANART
;
A
#
# COMPACT_ATOMS: atom_id res chain seq x y z
N SER A 1 19.95 -30.44 -29.08
CA SER A 1 18.54 -30.23 -28.74
C SER A 1 18.44 -28.95 -27.87
N ASN A 2 18.14 -27.82 -28.52
CA ASN A 2 17.98 -26.56 -27.85
C ASN A 2 16.54 -26.47 -27.31
N SER A 3 16.39 -26.60 -26.01
CA SER A 3 15.13 -26.36 -25.34
C SER A 3 14.94 -24.83 -25.23
N ILE A 4 14.08 -24.25 -26.04
CA ILE A 4 13.63 -22.89 -25.92
C ILE A 4 12.70 -22.84 -24.70
N ILE A 5 13.21 -22.35 -23.58
CA ILE A 5 12.39 -22.05 -22.41
C ILE A 5 11.48 -20.89 -22.81
N ASN A 6 10.20 -21.16 -22.90
CA ASN A 6 9.18 -20.17 -23.26
C ASN A 6 8.99 -19.20 -22.08
N VAL A 7 9.60 -18.05 -22.16
CA VAL A 7 9.62 -17.01 -21.10
C VAL A 7 8.25 -16.39 -20.84
N SER A 8 7.28 -16.62 -21.75
CA SER A 8 5.93 -16.07 -21.67
C SER A 8 5.06 -16.67 -20.56
N ASN A 9 5.42 -17.82 -19.98
CA ASN A 9 4.66 -18.44 -18.89
C ASN A 9 5.22 -18.16 -17.48
N HIS A 10 6.36 -17.48 -17.37
CA HIS A 10 6.98 -17.22 -16.05
C HIS A 10 6.38 -16.02 -15.33
N TYR A 11 5.67 -15.13 -16.03
CA TYR A 11 5.04 -13.95 -15.43
C TYR A 11 3.60 -14.17 -14.95
N ALA A 12 2.98 -15.28 -15.28
CA ALA A 12 1.58 -15.57 -14.93
C ALA A 12 1.42 -16.47 -13.68
N THR A 13 2.48 -17.11 -13.20
CA THR A 13 2.40 -18.09 -12.10
C THR A 13 3.02 -17.62 -10.79
N ASP A 14 3.74 -16.50 -10.76
CA ASP A 14 4.41 -16.00 -9.54
C ASP A 14 3.50 -15.14 -8.63
N PHE A 15 2.19 -15.07 -8.92
CA PHE A 15 1.19 -14.45 -8.04
C PHE A 15 0.38 -15.48 -7.27
N GLU A 16 0.93 -16.65 -6.99
CA GLU A 16 0.32 -17.54 -6.02
C GLU A 16 0.36 -16.86 -4.64
N SER A 17 -0.81 -16.76 -4.04
CA SER A 17 -1.00 -16.26 -2.67
C SER A 17 -0.11 -17.04 -1.70
N ALA A 18 1.05 -16.52 -1.38
CA ALA A 18 1.98 -17.18 -0.47
C ALA A 18 1.44 -17.09 0.96
N THR A 19 1.48 -18.21 1.69
CA THR A 19 1.21 -18.22 3.12
C THR A 19 2.52 -18.13 3.88
N LYS A 20 2.68 -17.06 4.68
CA LYS A 20 3.82 -16.89 5.58
C LYS A 20 3.39 -17.11 7.02
N THR A 21 4.10 -17.98 7.75
CA THR A 21 3.86 -18.20 9.18
C THR A 21 4.83 -17.38 10.02
N PHE A 22 4.29 -16.68 11.01
CA PHE A 22 4.98 -16.01 12.09
C PHE A 22 4.75 -16.81 13.37
N TYR A 23 5.81 -17.19 14.05
CA TYR A 23 5.72 -17.87 15.35
C TYR A 23 5.68 -16.81 16.46
N VAL A 24 4.63 -16.84 17.25
CA VAL A 24 4.37 -15.88 18.31
C VAL A 24 4.64 -16.51 19.66
N THR A 25 5.41 -15.81 20.48
CA THR A 25 5.58 -16.10 21.91
C THR A 25 5.32 -14.84 22.72
N VAL A 26 5.13 -14.98 24.02
CA VAL A 26 4.92 -13.87 24.95
C VAL A 26 6.02 -13.89 25.99
N ALA A 27 6.65 -12.73 26.22
CA ALA A 27 7.69 -12.57 27.22
C ALA A 27 7.61 -11.21 27.89
N THR A 28 8.31 -11.05 29.03
CA THR A 28 8.46 -9.75 29.68
C THR A 28 9.19 -8.80 28.76
N LYS A 29 8.63 -7.60 28.55
CA LYS A 29 9.20 -6.57 27.73
C LYS A 29 10.57 -6.12 28.24
N ASP A 30 11.47 -5.87 27.31
CA ASP A 30 12.74 -5.18 27.54
C ASP A 30 12.82 -3.87 26.74
N SER A 31 13.98 -3.24 26.74
CA SER A 31 14.18 -1.96 26.05
C SER A 31 14.04 -2.04 24.53
N SER A 32 14.00 -3.22 23.92
CA SER A 32 13.80 -3.40 22.47
C SER A 32 12.32 -3.39 22.08
N HIS A 33 11.40 -3.54 23.05
CA HIS A 33 9.98 -3.52 22.75
C HIS A 33 9.48 -2.07 22.52
N PRO A 34 8.72 -1.77 21.45
CA PRO A 34 8.25 -0.40 21.14
C PRO A 34 7.47 0.27 22.28
N TYR A 35 6.75 -0.54 23.07
CA TYR A 35 5.97 -0.09 24.23
C TYR A 35 6.61 -0.55 25.55
N ASN A 36 7.94 -0.53 25.67
CA ASN A 36 8.57 -0.81 26.95
C ASN A 36 8.15 0.21 28.02
N GLY A 37 7.76 -0.28 29.17
CA GLY A 37 7.26 0.57 30.28
C GLY A 37 5.83 1.11 30.10
N VAL A 38 5.11 0.76 29.02
CA VAL A 38 3.75 1.21 28.74
C VAL A 38 2.80 0.02 28.57
N GLY A 39 1.63 0.10 29.22
CA GLY A 39 0.62 -0.95 29.17
C GLY A 39 1.02 -2.22 29.92
N SER A 40 0.79 -3.39 29.34
CA SER A 40 1.21 -4.68 29.91
C SER A 40 2.73 -4.76 30.06
N SER A 41 3.22 -5.39 31.12
CA SER A 41 4.63 -5.75 31.26
C SER A 41 5.07 -6.84 30.28
N LEU A 42 4.11 -7.57 29.69
CA LEU A 42 4.34 -8.61 28.69
C LEU A 42 4.18 -8.05 27.27
N GLY A 43 4.92 -8.60 26.33
CA GLY A 43 4.86 -8.25 24.90
C GLY A 43 4.96 -9.48 24.01
N TYR A 44 4.45 -9.34 22.78
CA TYR A 44 4.65 -10.35 21.76
C TYR A 44 6.09 -10.35 21.25
N ASN A 45 6.63 -11.55 21.11
CA ASN A 45 7.85 -11.80 20.37
C ASN A 45 7.46 -12.57 19.10
N ILE A 46 7.78 -12.00 17.93
CA ILE A 46 7.46 -12.60 16.64
C ILE A 46 8.76 -13.03 15.97
N ASN A 47 8.92 -14.34 15.79
CA ASN A 47 10.13 -14.95 15.23
C ASN A 47 11.41 -14.51 15.97
N GLY A 48 11.36 -14.36 17.29
CA GLY A 48 12.51 -13.96 18.11
C GLY A 48 12.73 -12.45 18.27
N VAL A 49 11.86 -11.60 17.71
CA VAL A 49 11.95 -10.14 17.80
C VAL A 49 10.74 -9.57 18.53
N PHE A 50 10.97 -8.69 19.51
CA PHE A 50 9.90 -8.02 20.22
C PHE A 50 9.14 -7.07 19.30
N SER A 51 7.87 -7.39 19.10
CA SER A 51 6.86 -6.61 18.38
C SER A 51 7.43 -5.82 17.18
N PRO A 52 8.00 -6.53 16.17
CA PRO A 52 8.57 -5.87 15.01
C PRO A 52 7.50 -5.10 14.22
N TYR A 53 7.92 -4.02 13.55
CA TYR A 53 7.08 -3.41 12.53
C TYR A 53 6.98 -4.37 11.36
N LEU A 54 5.78 -4.85 11.05
CA LEU A 54 5.56 -5.85 10.01
C LEU A 54 5.23 -5.20 8.66
N HIS A 55 5.67 -5.84 7.60
CA HIS A 55 5.25 -5.53 6.24
C HIS A 55 4.45 -6.69 5.67
N LEU A 56 3.14 -6.50 5.51
CA LEU A 56 2.18 -7.49 5.05
C LEU A 56 1.75 -7.11 3.64
N ILE A 57 2.24 -7.85 2.65
CA ILE A 57 2.01 -7.56 1.23
C ILE A 57 0.61 -8.02 0.82
N PRO A 58 -0.17 -7.23 0.05
CA PRO A 58 -1.46 -7.65 -0.50
C PRO A 58 -1.38 -8.96 -1.30
N ARG A 59 -2.49 -9.70 -1.33
CA ARG A 59 -2.65 -11.01 -1.96
C ARG A 59 -1.92 -12.16 -1.27
N ASN A 60 -1.27 -11.89 -0.13
CA ASN A 60 -0.64 -12.92 0.70
C ASN A 60 -1.46 -13.21 1.96
N THR A 61 -1.25 -14.40 2.48
CA THR A 61 -1.82 -14.86 3.74
C THR A 61 -0.72 -14.89 4.80
N TYR A 62 -1.00 -14.32 5.96
CA TYR A 62 -0.08 -14.30 7.10
C TYR A 62 -0.73 -14.99 8.29
N LYS A 63 -0.12 -16.09 8.73
CA LYS A 63 -0.54 -16.87 9.89
C LYS A 63 0.34 -16.54 11.08
N PHE A 64 -0.26 -16.09 12.17
CA PHE A 64 0.38 -15.86 13.46
C PHE A 64 0.10 -17.08 14.32
N ASP A 65 1.06 -17.97 14.37
CA ASP A 65 0.98 -19.20 15.16
C ASP A 65 1.10 -18.86 16.64
N GLN A 66 0.07 -19.15 17.41
CA GLN A 66 -0.04 -18.90 18.84
C GLN A 66 -0.08 -20.22 19.65
N SER A 67 0.51 -21.29 19.11
CA SER A 67 0.52 -22.61 19.75
C SER A 67 1.40 -22.67 20.97
N ASP A 68 2.41 -21.81 21.07
CA ASP A 68 3.31 -21.76 22.24
C ASP A 68 2.54 -21.39 23.51
N SER A 69 2.82 -22.10 24.61
CA SER A 69 2.07 -21.99 25.87
C SER A 69 2.11 -20.58 26.47
N SER A 70 3.14 -19.80 26.20
CA SER A 70 3.22 -18.41 26.65
C SER A 70 2.11 -17.50 26.11
N ASN A 71 1.45 -17.91 25.01
CA ASN A 71 0.30 -17.18 24.46
C ASN A 71 -0.99 -17.37 25.24
N SER A 72 -1.00 -18.21 26.30
CA SER A 72 -2.22 -18.46 27.10
C SER A 72 -2.77 -17.15 27.66
N GLY A 73 -4.03 -16.83 27.38
CA GLY A 73 -4.66 -15.58 27.78
C GLY A 73 -4.27 -14.35 26.93
N HIS A 74 -3.51 -14.54 25.86
CA HIS A 74 -3.02 -13.45 25.02
C HIS A 74 -3.45 -13.60 23.54
N PRO A 75 -4.75 -13.49 23.20
CA PRO A 75 -5.22 -13.60 21.82
C PRO A 75 -4.73 -12.41 20.98
N LEU A 76 -3.95 -12.69 19.93
CA LEU A 76 -3.56 -11.68 18.95
C LEU A 76 -4.75 -11.33 18.04
N ARG A 77 -5.01 -10.05 17.85
CA ARG A 77 -6.05 -9.51 16.97
C ARG A 77 -5.52 -8.29 16.22
N PHE A 78 -6.21 -7.92 15.14
CA PHE A 78 -5.90 -6.73 14.35
C PHE A 78 -6.86 -5.60 14.66
N TYR A 79 -6.34 -4.37 14.65
CA TYR A 79 -7.08 -3.14 14.96
C TYR A 79 -6.69 -2.03 13.99
N LEU A 80 -7.57 -1.06 13.81
CA LEU A 80 -7.31 0.14 13.01
C LEU A 80 -6.44 1.15 13.75
N ASP A 81 -6.31 1.02 15.07
CA ASP A 81 -5.60 1.96 15.93
C ASP A 81 -4.85 1.24 17.07
N ALA A 82 -3.84 1.91 17.61
CA ALA A 82 -3.00 1.38 18.69
C ALA A 82 -3.75 1.21 20.03
N SER A 83 -4.82 1.99 20.25
CA SER A 83 -5.65 1.94 21.46
C SER A 83 -6.67 0.79 21.44
N LYS A 84 -6.77 0.08 20.32
CA LYS A 84 -7.71 -1.04 20.11
C LYS A 84 -9.18 -0.62 20.14
N SER A 85 -9.49 0.61 19.75
CA SER A 85 -10.87 1.11 19.75
C SER A 85 -11.72 0.44 18.67
N THR A 86 -11.11 0.10 17.53
CA THR A 86 -11.81 -0.50 16.39
C THR A 86 -11.10 -1.76 15.92
N ALA A 87 -11.74 -2.92 16.10
CA ALA A 87 -11.22 -4.18 15.59
C ALA A 87 -11.30 -4.26 14.07
N PHE A 88 -10.25 -4.76 13.43
CA PHE A 88 -10.24 -5.09 12.01
C PHE A 88 -10.42 -6.61 11.85
N THR A 89 -11.50 -7.00 11.18
CA THR A 89 -11.89 -8.42 11.03
C THR A 89 -11.96 -8.90 9.59
N THR A 90 -11.91 -8.01 8.61
CA THR A 90 -11.99 -8.37 7.19
C THR A 90 -10.76 -9.21 6.79
N GLY A 91 -11.01 -10.40 6.25
CA GLY A 91 -9.94 -11.33 5.89
C GLY A 91 -9.24 -11.98 7.10
N VAL A 92 -9.69 -11.74 8.34
CA VAL A 92 -9.09 -12.30 9.55
C VAL A 92 -9.85 -13.55 10.00
N THR A 93 -9.12 -14.62 10.26
CA THR A 93 -9.64 -15.86 10.85
C THR A 93 -8.83 -16.25 12.06
N THR A 94 -9.45 -16.94 13.01
CA THR A 94 -8.80 -17.45 14.21
C THR A 94 -9.16 -18.92 14.42
N SER A 95 -8.23 -19.68 14.97
CA SER A 95 -8.43 -21.08 15.31
C SER A 95 -7.82 -21.41 16.65
N GLY A 96 -8.46 -22.27 17.40
CA GLY A 96 -8.00 -22.74 18.69
C GLY A 96 -7.98 -21.69 19.78
N THR A 97 -7.44 -22.07 20.94
CA THR A 97 -7.22 -21.18 22.08
C THR A 97 -5.73 -20.88 22.16
N PRO A 98 -5.31 -19.59 22.16
CA PRO A 98 -3.89 -19.22 22.29
C PRO A 98 -3.22 -19.93 23.46
N GLY A 99 -2.02 -20.45 23.24
CA GLY A 99 -1.29 -21.28 24.16
C GLY A 99 -1.50 -22.79 23.97
N ASN A 100 -2.43 -23.19 23.09
CA ASN A 100 -2.68 -24.61 22.79
C ASN A 100 -2.23 -24.94 21.37
N SER A 101 -1.85 -26.19 21.15
CA SER A 101 -1.43 -26.69 19.84
C SER A 101 -2.46 -26.37 18.76
N GLY A 102 -2.00 -25.84 17.62
CA GLY A 102 -2.82 -25.49 16.47
C GLY A 102 -3.56 -24.15 16.59
N ALA A 103 -3.36 -23.39 17.68
CA ALA A 103 -3.94 -22.06 17.81
C ALA A 103 -3.24 -21.04 16.90
N TYR A 104 -4.04 -20.22 16.23
CA TYR A 104 -3.50 -19.13 15.38
C TYR A 104 -4.50 -18.00 15.15
N THR A 105 -3.98 -16.86 14.76
CA THR A 105 -4.70 -15.80 14.07
C THR A 105 -4.10 -15.65 12.68
N GLN A 106 -4.94 -15.57 11.65
CA GLN A 106 -4.53 -15.45 10.27
C GLN A 106 -5.20 -14.25 9.63
N ILE A 107 -4.48 -13.55 8.75
CA ILE A 107 -5.02 -12.48 7.92
C ILE A 107 -4.69 -12.74 6.45
N VAL A 108 -5.70 -12.64 5.59
CA VAL A 108 -5.56 -12.53 4.14
C VAL A 108 -5.56 -11.05 3.81
N VAL A 109 -4.43 -10.54 3.36
CA VAL A 109 -4.29 -9.12 3.01
C VAL A 109 -4.78 -8.90 1.58
N SER A 110 -5.68 -7.96 1.39
CA SER A 110 -6.22 -7.57 0.08
C SER A 110 -5.78 -6.15 -0.29
N ASP A 111 -6.04 -5.75 -1.53
CA ASP A 111 -5.78 -4.38 -2.00
C ASP A 111 -6.66 -3.32 -1.28
N THR A 112 -7.75 -3.77 -0.62
CA THR A 112 -8.64 -2.91 0.19
C THR A 112 -8.33 -2.96 1.69
N THR A 113 -7.32 -3.72 2.11
CA THR A 113 -6.89 -3.73 3.52
C THR A 113 -6.30 -2.36 3.88
N PRO A 114 -6.69 -1.76 5.02
CA PRO A 114 -6.13 -0.48 5.45
C PRO A 114 -4.60 -0.49 5.43
N SER A 115 -3.99 0.57 4.95
CA SER A 115 -2.52 0.68 4.75
C SER A 115 -1.70 0.50 6.03
N VAL A 116 -2.32 0.71 7.19
CA VAL A 116 -1.74 0.46 8.50
C VAL A 116 -2.73 -0.31 9.36
N LEU A 117 -2.27 -1.39 9.98
CA LEU A 117 -2.98 -2.14 11.00
C LEU A 117 -2.12 -2.25 12.26
N HIS A 118 -2.78 -2.45 13.40
CA HIS A 118 -2.14 -2.71 14.67
C HIS A 118 -2.44 -4.14 15.11
N TYR A 119 -1.40 -4.96 15.29
CA TYR A 119 -1.57 -6.29 15.90
C TYR A 119 -1.35 -6.17 17.41
N GLN A 120 -2.37 -6.50 18.17
CA GLN A 120 -2.40 -6.31 19.62
C GLN A 120 -3.07 -7.50 20.32
N CYS A 121 -2.78 -7.67 21.60
CA CYS A 121 -3.55 -8.57 22.45
C CYS A 121 -4.94 -7.97 22.71
N SER A 122 -6.00 -8.77 22.54
CA SER A 122 -7.35 -8.29 22.85
C SER A 122 -7.56 -8.06 24.34
N ALA A 123 -6.88 -8.84 25.20
CA ALA A 123 -7.03 -8.76 26.66
C ALA A 123 -6.13 -7.69 27.32
N HIS A 124 -4.93 -7.44 26.79
CA HIS A 124 -3.93 -6.58 27.42
C HIS A 124 -3.46 -5.48 26.47
N ALA A 125 -3.14 -4.31 27.03
CA ALA A 125 -2.73 -3.15 26.25
C ALA A 125 -1.25 -3.22 25.85
N ASN A 126 -0.93 -2.73 24.64
CA ASN A 126 0.42 -2.47 24.18
C ASN A 126 1.36 -3.70 24.15
N MET A 127 0.82 -4.89 23.88
CA MET A 127 1.63 -6.11 23.75
C MET A 127 2.22 -6.30 22.35
N GLY A 128 1.61 -5.72 21.32
CA GLY A 128 2.04 -5.77 19.94
C GLY A 128 2.45 -4.40 19.42
N TRP A 129 2.52 -4.25 18.09
CA TRP A 129 2.80 -2.98 17.45
C TRP A 129 2.00 -2.83 16.14
N ALA A 130 2.63 -2.25 15.12
CA ALA A 130 1.97 -1.93 13.86
C ALA A 130 2.49 -2.78 12.69
N ALA A 131 1.66 -2.89 11.67
CA ALA A 131 2.00 -3.49 10.39
C ALA A 131 1.56 -2.55 9.26
N THR A 132 2.39 -2.38 8.23
CA THR A 132 1.95 -1.81 6.96
C THR A 132 1.44 -2.93 6.06
N THR A 133 0.35 -2.67 5.34
CA THR A 133 -0.27 -3.62 4.41
C THR A 133 -0.24 -3.12 2.96
N GLY A 134 0.30 -1.92 2.73
CA GLY A 134 0.37 -1.35 1.39
C GLY A 134 1.64 -1.77 0.66
N THR A 135 1.51 -2.46 -0.48
CA THR A 135 2.38 -2.17 -1.60
C THR A 135 1.78 -0.93 -2.24
N ARG A 136 2.60 0.09 -2.47
CA ARG A 136 2.21 1.15 -3.41
C ARG A 136 2.20 0.51 -4.80
N ASN A 137 1.15 -0.25 -5.09
CA ASN A 137 0.91 -0.71 -6.43
C ASN A 137 0.34 0.49 -7.20
N LEU A 138 1.21 1.21 -7.88
CA LEU A 138 0.82 2.33 -8.75
C LEU A 138 -0.09 1.91 -9.90
N THR A 139 -0.35 0.62 -10.10
CA THR A 139 -1.26 0.13 -11.14
C THR A 139 -2.74 0.35 -10.80
N SER A 140 -3.07 0.64 -9.55
CA SER A 140 -4.42 1.02 -9.12
C SER A 140 -4.58 2.53 -8.89
N PHE A 141 -3.52 3.30 -9.10
CA PHE A 141 -3.56 4.77 -9.09
C PHE A 141 -3.38 5.24 -10.52
N ASP A 142 -4.37 5.93 -11.04
CA ASP A 142 -4.24 6.71 -12.25
C ASP A 142 -4.10 8.21 -11.92
N THR A 143 -4.01 9.04 -12.95
CA THR A 143 -3.85 10.49 -12.75
C THR A 143 -5.08 11.14 -12.14
N ASP A 144 -6.23 10.48 -12.18
CA ASP A 144 -7.48 11.00 -11.60
C ASP A 144 -7.52 10.82 -10.08
N ASP A 145 -6.72 9.88 -9.53
CA ASP A 145 -6.56 9.67 -8.08
C ASP A 145 -5.59 10.66 -7.44
N LEU A 146 -4.83 11.40 -8.23
CA LEU A 146 -3.85 12.35 -7.74
C LEU A 146 -4.46 13.76 -7.72
N SER A 147 -4.55 14.36 -6.53
CA SER A 147 -4.92 15.78 -6.42
C SER A 147 -3.89 16.65 -7.11
N GLU A 148 -4.37 17.59 -7.95
CA GLU A 148 -3.51 18.54 -8.63
C GLU A 148 -2.83 19.49 -7.64
N GLY A 149 -1.53 19.67 -7.77
CA GLY A 149 -0.78 20.63 -6.95
C GLY A 149 -1.04 22.07 -7.40
N SER A 150 -0.78 23.04 -6.53
CA SER A 150 -0.93 24.47 -6.87
C SER A 150 0.12 24.97 -7.86
N SER A 151 1.27 24.31 -7.95
CA SER A 151 2.40 24.72 -8.80
C SER A 151 2.63 23.82 -10.00
N ASN A 152 2.40 22.52 -9.83
CA ASN A 152 2.55 21.52 -10.90
C ASN A 152 1.16 21.04 -11.31
N LEU A 153 0.63 21.67 -12.34
CA LEU A 153 -0.71 21.40 -12.85
C LEU A 153 -0.67 20.35 -13.96
N TYR A 154 -1.66 19.46 -13.97
CA TYR A 154 -1.79 18.48 -15.05
C TYR A 154 -2.06 19.14 -16.39
N HIS A 155 -1.60 18.50 -17.43
CA HIS A 155 -1.79 18.94 -18.79
C HIS A 155 -3.20 18.53 -19.26
N THR A 156 -4.12 19.49 -19.37
CA THR A 156 -5.46 19.25 -19.90
C THR A 156 -5.62 19.97 -21.24
N THR A 157 -6.46 19.42 -22.14
CA THR A 157 -6.77 20.04 -23.43
C THR A 157 -7.31 21.48 -23.27
N ALA A 158 -8.12 21.72 -22.24
CA ALA A 158 -8.65 23.06 -21.96
C ALA A 158 -7.54 24.06 -21.58
N ARG A 159 -6.57 23.67 -20.73
CA ARG A 159 -5.42 24.51 -20.36
C ARG A 159 -4.50 24.78 -21.54
N VAL A 160 -4.25 23.76 -22.36
CA VAL A 160 -3.45 23.91 -23.57
C VAL A 160 -4.11 24.88 -24.51
N ASN A 161 -5.39 24.73 -24.82
CA ASN A 161 -6.13 25.62 -25.69
C ASN A 161 -6.13 27.06 -25.14
N SER A 162 -6.40 27.26 -23.85
CA SER A 162 -6.33 28.59 -23.23
C SER A 162 -4.93 29.23 -23.34
N ALA A 163 -3.86 28.42 -23.15
CA ALA A 163 -2.50 28.90 -23.31
C ALA A 163 -2.17 29.24 -24.77
N ILE A 164 -2.66 28.45 -25.71
CA ILE A 164 -2.52 28.71 -27.15
C ILE A 164 -3.29 29.99 -27.53
N ASP A 165 -4.57 30.11 -27.16
CA ASP A 165 -5.42 31.26 -27.48
C ASP A 165 -4.86 32.57 -26.91
N SER A 166 -4.28 32.51 -25.69
CA SER A 166 -3.67 33.70 -25.11
C SER A 166 -2.38 34.12 -25.81
N ARG A 167 -1.63 33.19 -26.40
CA ARG A 167 -0.33 33.45 -27.07
C ARG A 167 -0.48 33.65 -28.57
N VAL A 168 -1.39 32.93 -29.21
CA VAL A 168 -1.70 33.02 -30.66
C VAL A 168 -2.94 33.91 -30.84
N ASN A 169 -2.82 35.15 -30.43
CA ASN A 169 -3.88 36.17 -30.59
C ASN A 169 -3.65 37.04 -31.85
N ALA A 170 -4.58 37.93 -32.12
CA ALA A 170 -4.50 38.80 -33.28
C ALA A 170 -3.20 39.63 -33.35
N SER A 171 -2.67 40.05 -32.18
CA SER A 171 -1.40 40.78 -32.10
C SER A 171 -0.22 39.93 -32.51
N PHE A 172 -0.18 38.66 -32.02
CA PHE A 172 0.85 37.71 -32.41
C PHE A 172 0.80 37.42 -33.92
N ILE A 173 -0.39 37.14 -34.47
CA ILE A 173 -0.58 36.88 -35.90
C ILE A 173 -0.17 38.09 -36.75
N ASN A 174 -0.55 39.29 -36.33
CA ASN A 174 -0.21 40.53 -37.08
C ASN A 174 1.30 40.86 -37.04
N ASN A 175 2.00 40.41 -36.01
CA ASN A 175 3.46 40.58 -35.89
C ASN A 175 4.26 39.45 -36.57
N LEU A 176 3.62 38.36 -36.99
CA LEU A 176 4.25 37.37 -37.84
C LEU A 176 4.36 37.93 -39.25
N THR A 177 5.60 38.13 -39.71
CA THR A 177 5.86 38.43 -41.11
C THR A 177 5.65 37.15 -41.93
N ILE A 178 4.39 36.84 -42.21
CA ILE A 178 4.02 35.74 -43.10
C ILE A 178 4.17 36.28 -44.49
N VAL A 179 5.27 35.99 -45.15
CA VAL A 179 5.42 36.23 -46.59
C VAL A 179 4.58 35.16 -47.30
N ALA A 180 3.33 35.46 -47.53
CA ALA A 180 2.45 34.62 -48.32
C ALA A 180 2.74 34.90 -49.78
N ASP A 181 3.77 34.26 -50.32
CA ASP A 181 4.13 34.38 -51.77
C ASP A 181 2.94 34.10 -52.68
N THR A 182 1.99 33.29 -52.27
CA THR A 182 0.76 32.99 -52.99
C THR A 182 -0.28 34.08 -52.93
N ALA A 183 -0.38 34.86 -51.86
CA ALA A 183 -1.35 35.95 -51.77
C ALA A 183 -0.93 37.15 -52.64
N THR A 184 0.36 37.41 -52.72
CA THR A 184 0.93 38.44 -53.58
C THR A 184 0.77 38.06 -55.03
N ALA A 185 0.94 36.78 -55.39
CA ALA A 185 0.72 36.30 -56.75
C ALA A 185 -0.75 36.41 -57.19
N LEU A 186 -1.73 36.19 -56.32
CA LEU A 186 -3.16 36.36 -56.64
C LEU A 186 -3.56 37.82 -56.77
N ALA A 187 -3.00 38.76 -56.03
CA ALA A 187 -3.25 40.18 -56.13
C ALA A 187 -2.76 40.74 -57.48
N ASN A 188 -1.62 40.23 -57.92
CA ASN A 188 -1.03 40.68 -59.23
C ASN A 188 -1.64 40.01 -60.47
N ALA A 189 -2.40 38.90 -60.28
CA ALA A 189 -3.08 38.24 -61.43
C ALA A 189 -4.44 38.86 -61.79
N ARG A 190 -4.89 39.93 -61.10
CA ARG A 190 -6.17 40.62 -61.33
C ARG A 190 -6.02 41.98 -61.99
N THR A 191 -4.81 42.35 -62.35
CA THR A 191 -4.51 43.52 -63.19
C THR A 191 -4.12 43.06 -64.58
#